data_88492314665f319bcdb3ab0f17effefc
#
_entry.id   88492314665f319bcdb3ab0f17effefc
#
_cell.length_a   1.000
_cell.length_b   1.000
_cell.length_c   1.000
_cell.angle_alpha   90.00
_cell.angle_beta   90.00
_cell.angle_gamma   90.00
#
_symmetry.space_group_name_H-M   'P 1'
#
loop_
_entity.id
_entity.type
_entity.pdbx_description
1 polymer ?
#
loop_
_entity_poly.entity_id
_entity_poly.type
_entity_poly.pdbx_seq_one_letter_code
_entity_poly.pdbx_strand_id
1 'polypeptide(L)'
;MGVDELIRYSGAFYPAWNDAYAEDLRQAFALEPTAKIKNLSKGQKARLGLLIALAHRPELLVLDEPSSGLDPVVRRDILGAIMRTIAEEGRTVLFSSHLLEEVEQVADHVTMISEGTILLSAPLDSIKQSHRCVTLRFAESRPQPPALAGVLRWDGEGREWTAVVQDGPGELGATVAEWGACIVTERVPSLDEIFVAHVGTPATSGPDE
;
A
#
# COMPACT_ATOMS: atom_id res chain seq x y z
N MET A 1 -4.50 30.77 -17.11
CA MET A 1 -3.45 30.66 -16.06
C MET A 1 -2.44 29.63 -16.51
N GLY A 2 -1.17 29.96 -16.45
CA GLY A 2 -0.03 29.08 -16.71
C GLY A 2 0.42 28.37 -15.45
N VAL A 3 1.36 27.41 -15.61
CA VAL A 3 1.95 26.66 -14.50
C VAL A 3 2.63 27.61 -13.51
N ASP A 4 3.52 28.48 -14.00
CA ASP A 4 4.25 29.43 -13.18
C ASP A 4 3.34 30.48 -12.50
N GLU A 5 2.27 30.90 -13.21
CA GLU A 5 1.26 31.77 -12.61
C GLU A 5 0.53 31.09 -11.42
N LEU A 6 0.22 29.79 -11.53
CA LEU A 6 -0.43 29.05 -10.44
C LEU A 6 0.52 28.85 -9.27
N ILE A 7 1.79 28.50 -9.53
CA ILE A 7 2.80 28.30 -8.48
C ILE A 7 2.94 29.60 -7.65
N ARG A 8 3.13 30.75 -8.32
CA ARG A 8 3.21 32.06 -7.63
C ARG A 8 1.92 32.44 -6.90
N TYR A 9 0.78 32.17 -7.53
CA TYR A 9 -0.52 32.43 -6.89
C TYR A 9 -0.69 31.59 -5.62
N SER A 10 -0.35 30.30 -5.67
CA SER A 10 -0.43 29.40 -4.51
C SER A 10 0.53 29.84 -3.40
N GLY A 11 1.75 30.25 -3.75
CA GLY A 11 2.75 30.74 -2.79
C GLY A 11 2.27 31.92 -1.94
N ALA A 12 1.40 32.76 -2.48
CA ALA A 12 0.85 33.91 -1.75
C ALA A 12 -0.05 33.53 -0.55
N PHE A 13 -0.53 32.29 -0.48
CA PHE A 13 -1.39 31.83 0.62
C PHE A 13 -0.64 31.13 1.76
N TYR A 14 0.64 30.79 1.56
CA TYR A 14 1.42 30.03 2.53
C TYR A 14 2.62 30.80 3.05
N PRO A 15 2.64 31.22 4.32
CA PRO A 15 3.77 31.96 4.89
C PRO A 15 5.11 31.20 4.83
N ALA A 16 5.06 29.86 4.87
CA ALA A 16 6.23 28.98 4.81
C ALA A 16 6.56 28.51 3.37
N TRP A 17 6.01 29.18 2.34
CA TRP A 17 6.31 28.82 0.96
C TRP A 17 7.79 28.96 0.63
N ASN A 18 8.34 27.97 -0.06
CA ASN A 18 9.74 27.96 -0.47
C ASN A 18 9.86 27.98 -2.00
N ASP A 19 10.16 29.17 -2.56
CA ASP A 19 10.27 29.36 -4.00
C ASP A 19 11.36 28.52 -4.65
N ALA A 20 12.51 28.36 -3.98
CA ALA A 20 13.61 27.54 -4.49
C ALA A 20 13.20 26.06 -4.58
N TYR A 21 12.56 25.55 -3.53
CA TYR A 21 12.10 24.17 -3.51
C TYR A 21 10.94 23.93 -4.52
N ALA A 22 10.05 24.91 -4.68
CA ALA A 22 9.01 24.83 -5.72
C ALA A 22 9.61 24.77 -7.13
N GLU A 23 10.67 25.52 -7.39
CA GLU A 23 11.40 25.50 -8.68
C GLU A 23 12.13 24.17 -8.88
N ASP A 24 12.77 23.63 -7.85
CA ASP A 24 13.41 22.31 -7.91
C ASP A 24 12.40 21.20 -8.23
N LEU A 25 11.24 21.22 -7.58
CA LEU A 25 10.15 20.29 -7.87
C LEU A 25 9.60 20.47 -9.28
N ARG A 26 9.43 21.72 -9.74
CA ARG A 26 8.96 22.00 -11.10
C ARG A 26 9.89 21.39 -12.15
N GLN A 27 11.20 21.51 -11.96
CA GLN A 27 12.21 20.92 -12.85
C GLN A 27 12.18 19.40 -12.76
N ALA A 28 12.18 18.83 -11.55
CA ALA A 28 12.14 17.39 -11.33
C ALA A 28 10.90 16.73 -11.97
N PHE A 29 9.77 17.42 -11.93
CA PHE A 29 8.51 16.94 -12.53
C PHE A 29 8.37 17.31 -14.03
N ALA A 30 9.38 17.94 -14.61
CA ALA A 30 9.39 18.37 -16.01
C ALA A 30 8.15 19.20 -16.40
N LEU A 31 7.74 20.12 -15.51
CA LEU A 31 6.60 21.01 -15.74
C LEU A 31 7.06 22.28 -16.47
N GLU A 32 6.56 22.47 -17.71
CA GLU A 32 6.87 23.66 -18.51
C GLU A 32 6.22 24.92 -17.90
N PRO A 33 6.97 25.99 -17.52
CA PRO A 33 6.44 27.15 -16.82
C PRO A 33 5.32 27.87 -17.57
N THR A 34 5.43 27.94 -18.90
CA THR A 34 4.49 28.67 -19.77
C THR A 34 3.27 27.84 -20.17
N ALA A 35 3.29 26.52 -19.88
CA ALA A 35 2.20 25.62 -20.25
C ALA A 35 0.88 26.06 -19.59
N LYS A 36 -0.20 26.07 -20.37
CA LYS A 36 -1.53 26.40 -19.82
C LYS A 36 -2.09 25.18 -19.06
N ILE A 37 -2.59 25.40 -17.85
CA ILE A 37 -3.11 24.34 -16.96
C ILE A 37 -4.21 23.53 -17.63
N LYS A 38 -5.07 24.16 -18.44
CA LYS A 38 -6.13 23.45 -19.16
C LYS A 38 -5.62 22.42 -20.18
N ASN A 39 -4.37 22.59 -20.64
CA ASN A 39 -3.74 21.71 -21.65
C ASN A 39 -2.86 20.62 -21.02
N LEU A 40 -2.66 20.65 -19.69
CA LEU A 40 -1.87 19.63 -19.00
C LEU A 40 -2.57 18.28 -19.03
N SER A 41 -1.78 17.22 -19.24
CA SER A 41 -2.26 15.84 -19.06
C SER A 41 -2.68 15.60 -17.61
N LYS A 42 -3.39 14.48 -17.35
CA LYS A 42 -3.76 14.06 -15.99
C LYS A 42 -2.52 13.93 -15.11
N GLY A 43 -1.46 13.29 -15.62
CA GLY A 43 -0.20 13.12 -14.90
C GLY A 43 0.52 14.43 -14.60
N GLN A 44 0.55 15.36 -15.55
CA GLN A 44 1.13 16.69 -15.31
C GLN A 44 0.35 17.49 -14.26
N LYS A 45 -0.98 17.37 -14.25
CA LYS A 45 -1.82 17.99 -13.21
C LYS A 45 -1.56 17.38 -11.83
N ALA A 46 -1.39 16.06 -11.75
CA ALA A 46 -1.05 15.38 -10.50
C ALA A 46 0.32 15.84 -9.97
N ARG A 47 1.36 15.90 -10.82
CA ARG A 47 2.68 16.44 -10.45
C ARG A 47 2.60 17.89 -9.98
N LEU A 48 1.83 18.74 -10.67
CA LEU A 48 1.65 20.14 -10.29
C LEU A 48 0.91 20.27 -8.94
N GLY A 49 -0.12 19.47 -8.71
CA GLY A 49 -0.83 19.41 -7.43
C GLY A 49 0.09 19.00 -6.29
N LEU A 50 0.89 17.95 -6.49
CA LEU A 50 1.87 17.50 -5.49
C LEU A 50 2.95 18.56 -5.23
N LEU A 51 3.47 19.24 -6.27
CA LEU A 51 4.39 20.36 -6.11
C LEU A 51 3.81 21.42 -5.17
N ILE A 52 2.56 21.85 -5.42
CA ILE A 52 1.90 22.88 -4.60
C ILE A 52 1.75 22.40 -3.16
N ALA A 53 1.39 21.14 -2.95
CA ALA A 53 1.24 20.56 -1.62
C ALA A 53 2.58 20.43 -0.87
N LEU A 54 3.70 20.27 -1.55
CA LEU A 54 5.03 20.13 -0.97
C LEU A 54 5.76 21.45 -0.75
N ALA A 55 5.54 22.46 -1.61
CA ALA A 55 6.36 23.68 -1.66
C ALA A 55 6.30 24.52 -0.39
N HIS A 56 5.21 24.45 0.39
CA HIS A 56 5.09 25.13 1.69
C HIS A 56 5.63 24.30 2.85
N ARG A 57 6.24 23.15 2.55
CA ARG A 57 6.92 22.28 3.51
C ARG A 57 6.04 21.88 4.72
N PRO A 58 4.88 21.24 4.54
CA PRO A 58 4.00 20.85 5.64
C PRO A 58 4.64 19.80 6.54
N GLU A 59 4.34 19.83 7.84
CA GLU A 59 4.76 18.76 8.76
C GLU A 59 3.98 17.46 8.51
N LEU A 60 2.71 17.58 8.10
CA LEU A 60 1.83 16.48 7.70
C LEU A 60 1.32 16.70 6.28
N LEU A 61 1.61 15.77 5.39
CA LEU A 61 1.07 15.73 4.04
C LEU A 61 -0.02 14.67 3.96
N VAL A 62 -1.23 15.06 3.53
CA VAL A 62 -2.37 14.12 3.35
C VAL A 62 -2.69 14.02 1.87
N LEU A 63 -2.67 12.80 1.33
CA LEU A 63 -2.88 12.52 -0.09
C LEU A 63 -3.96 11.45 -0.25
N ASP A 64 -4.98 11.75 -1.04
CA ASP A 64 -6.03 10.79 -1.37
C ASP A 64 -5.79 10.25 -2.79
N GLU A 65 -5.51 8.95 -2.88
CA GLU A 65 -5.24 8.21 -4.12
C GLU A 65 -4.26 8.94 -5.07
N PRO A 66 -3.06 9.36 -4.61
CA PRO A 66 -2.20 10.28 -5.36
C PRO A 66 -1.69 9.72 -6.70
N SER A 67 -1.67 8.41 -6.87
CA SER A 67 -1.17 7.70 -8.06
C SER A 67 -2.29 7.11 -8.94
N SER A 68 -3.55 7.21 -8.51
CA SER A 68 -4.68 6.55 -9.16
C SER A 68 -4.91 7.00 -10.61
N GLY A 69 -4.97 6.01 -11.50
CA GLY A 69 -5.22 6.24 -12.93
C GLY A 69 -4.13 7.03 -13.63
N LEU A 70 -2.91 7.03 -13.12
CA LEU A 70 -1.71 7.56 -13.75
C LEU A 70 -0.94 6.45 -14.47
N ASP A 71 -0.17 6.84 -15.48
CA ASP A 71 0.76 5.92 -16.13
C ASP A 71 1.94 5.54 -15.19
N PRO A 72 2.64 4.42 -15.44
CA PRO A 72 3.69 3.93 -14.54
C PRO A 72 4.84 4.90 -14.31
N VAL A 73 5.16 5.78 -15.28
CA VAL A 73 6.26 6.75 -15.15
C VAL A 73 5.86 7.85 -14.18
N VAL A 74 4.68 8.45 -14.38
CA VAL A 74 4.17 9.49 -13.48
C VAL A 74 3.97 8.96 -12.07
N ARG A 75 3.45 7.73 -11.95
CA ARG A 75 3.27 7.04 -10.67
C ARG A 75 4.60 6.94 -9.90
N ARG A 76 5.67 6.51 -10.56
CA ARG A 76 7.01 6.44 -9.96
C ARG A 76 7.51 7.80 -9.47
N ASP A 77 7.25 8.87 -10.22
CA ASP A 77 7.65 10.21 -9.82
C ASP A 77 6.92 10.69 -8.57
N ILE A 78 5.61 10.40 -8.48
CA ILE A 78 4.79 10.72 -7.30
C ILE A 78 5.31 9.96 -6.07
N LEU A 79 5.47 8.64 -6.17
CA LEU A 79 6.00 7.83 -5.06
C LEU A 79 7.42 8.24 -4.67
N GLY A 80 8.28 8.53 -5.64
CA GLY A 80 9.63 9.03 -5.38
C GLY A 80 9.65 10.38 -4.65
N ALA A 81 8.71 11.28 -4.94
CA ALA A 81 8.57 12.54 -4.21
C ALA A 81 8.07 12.32 -2.78
N ILE A 82 7.11 11.41 -2.58
CA ILE A 82 6.62 11.02 -1.25
C ILE A 82 7.79 10.45 -0.42
N MET A 83 8.53 9.51 -0.96
CA MET A 83 9.69 8.90 -0.26
C MET A 83 10.76 9.92 0.12
N ARG A 84 11.09 10.86 -0.76
CA ARG A 84 12.04 11.94 -0.43
C ARG A 84 11.52 12.81 0.71
N THR A 85 10.24 13.15 0.70
CA THR A 85 9.59 13.94 1.75
C THR A 85 9.72 13.26 3.12
N ILE A 86 9.55 11.93 3.19
CA ILE A 86 9.71 11.15 4.42
C ILE A 86 11.17 11.06 4.82
N ALA A 87 12.03 10.59 3.91
CA ALA A 87 13.40 10.20 4.23
C ALA A 87 14.35 11.40 4.43
N GLU A 88 14.23 12.44 3.60
CA GLU A 88 15.18 13.57 3.62
C GLU A 88 14.69 14.71 4.52
N GLU A 89 13.38 14.86 4.68
CA GLU A 89 12.78 15.97 5.40
C GLU A 89 12.17 15.58 6.76
N GLY A 90 12.12 14.26 7.07
CA GLY A 90 11.60 13.75 8.34
C GLY A 90 10.13 14.05 8.59
N ARG A 91 9.32 14.14 7.53
CA ARG A 91 7.92 14.54 7.60
C ARG A 91 6.99 13.36 7.61
N THR A 92 5.79 13.59 8.12
CA THR A 92 4.73 12.59 8.12
C THR A 92 3.91 12.69 6.83
N VAL A 93 3.71 11.55 6.17
CA VAL A 93 2.81 11.45 5.02
C VAL A 93 1.73 10.43 5.33
N LEU A 94 0.48 10.85 5.19
CA LEU A 94 -0.69 9.97 5.20
C LEU A 94 -1.26 9.91 3.78
N PHE A 95 -1.32 8.73 3.20
CA PHE A 95 -1.91 8.58 1.87
C PHE A 95 -2.84 7.36 1.81
N SER A 96 -3.91 7.49 1.02
CA SER A 96 -4.75 6.37 0.64
C SER A 96 -4.28 5.76 -0.67
N SER A 97 -4.40 4.45 -0.83
CA SER A 97 -4.20 3.77 -2.11
C SER A 97 -4.96 2.45 -2.15
N HIS A 98 -5.50 2.10 -3.31
CA HIS A 98 -5.97 0.76 -3.60
C HIS A 98 -4.91 -0.10 -4.29
N LEU A 99 -3.74 0.46 -4.57
CA LEU A 99 -2.59 -0.22 -5.17
C LEU A 99 -1.63 -0.67 -4.06
N LEU A 100 -1.89 -1.84 -3.49
CA LEU A 100 -1.19 -2.31 -2.30
C LEU A 100 0.32 -2.54 -2.52
N GLU A 101 0.73 -2.82 -3.76
CA GLU A 101 2.16 -2.88 -4.14
C GLU A 101 2.88 -1.54 -3.90
N GLU A 102 2.20 -0.40 -4.10
CA GLU A 102 2.76 0.92 -3.83
C GLU A 102 2.89 1.17 -2.32
N VAL A 103 1.88 0.74 -1.57
CA VAL A 103 1.88 0.83 -0.10
C VAL A 103 3.07 0.05 0.46
N GLU A 104 3.33 -1.17 -0.04
CA GLU A 104 4.48 -1.99 0.37
C GLU A 104 5.84 -1.31 0.14
N GLN A 105 5.94 -0.43 -0.86
CA GLN A 105 7.20 0.24 -1.19
C GLN A 105 7.48 1.47 -0.33
N VAL A 106 6.45 2.09 0.26
CA VAL A 106 6.56 3.45 0.82
C VAL A 106 6.15 3.51 2.29
N ALA A 107 5.21 2.67 2.73
CA ALA A 107 4.59 2.80 4.04
C ALA A 107 5.39 2.12 5.15
N ASP A 108 5.51 2.81 6.29
CA ASP A 108 6.01 2.22 7.55
C ASP A 108 4.87 1.58 8.36
N HIS A 109 3.66 2.15 8.25
CA HIS A 109 2.47 1.69 8.95
C HIS A 109 1.30 1.57 7.98
N VAL A 110 0.52 0.50 8.10
CA VAL A 110 -0.61 0.21 7.21
C VAL A 110 -1.88 0.06 8.03
N THR A 111 -2.95 0.70 7.56
CA THR A 111 -4.31 0.49 8.06
C THR A 111 -5.18 0.03 6.91
N MET A 112 -5.70 -1.19 7.00
CA MET A 112 -6.62 -1.77 6.02
C MET A 112 -8.05 -1.55 6.46
N ILE A 113 -8.87 -1.03 5.54
CA ILE A 113 -10.28 -0.71 5.78
C ILE A 113 -11.13 -1.43 4.75
N SER A 114 -12.20 -2.09 5.20
CA SER A 114 -13.22 -2.68 4.33
C SER A 114 -14.60 -2.40 4.93
N GLU A 115 -15.54 -1.96 4.08
CA GLU A 115 -16.93 -1.66 4.47
C GLU A 115 -17.04 -0.74 5.70
N GLY A 116 -16.13 0.24 5.82
CA GLY A 116 -16.07 1.18 6.93
C GLY A 116 -15.50 0.63 8.24
N THR A 117 -15.00 -0.62 8.23
CA THR A 117 -14.39 -1.28 9.39
C THR A 117 -12.88 -1.43 9.19
N ILE A 118 -12.11 -1.18 10.24
CA ILE A 118 -10.67 -1.44 10.25
C ILE A 118 -10.48 -2.95 10.41
N LEU A 119 -9.88 -3.59 9.40
CA LEU A 119 -9.52 -5.01 9.43
C LEU A 119 -8.20 -5.24 10.16
N LEU A 120 -7.24 -4.33 9.94
CA LEU A 120 -5.88 -4.44 10.42
C LEU A 120 -5.25 -3.06 10.50
N SER A 121 -4.51 -2.78 11.56
CA SER A 121 -3.70 -1.56 11.68
C SER A 121 -2.42 -1.87 12.46
N ALA A 122 -1.27 -1.85 11.78
CA ALA A 122 0.02 -2.19 12.37
C ALA A 122 1.20 -1.69 11.52
N PRO A 123 2.44 -1.66 12.05
CA PRO A 123 3.64 -1.51 11.26
C PRO A 123 3.71 -2.56 10.14
N LEU A 124 4.14 -2.15 8.93
CA LEU A 124 4.22 -3.03 7.77
C LEU A 124 5.05 -4.29 8.06
N ASP A 125 6.20 -4.13 8.70
CA ASP A 125 7.07 -5.24 9.05
C ASP A 125 6.38 -6.25 9.99
N SER A 126 5.59 -5.77 10.96
CA SER A 126 4.82 -6.63 11.87
C SER A 126 3.76 -7.42 11.12
N ILE A 127 3.07 -6.77 10.16
CA ILE A 127 2.11 -7.44 9.28
C ILE A 127 2.79 -8.55 8.50
N LYS A 128 3.94 -8.23 7.87
CA LYS A 128 4.69 -9.22 7.08
C LYS A 128 5.23 -10.38 7.93
N GLN A 129 5.64 -10.11 9.16
CA GLN A 129 6.16 -11.14 10.08
C GLN A 129 5.08 -12.05 10.65
N SER A 130 3.88 -11.53 10.87
CA SER A 130 2.76 -12.30 11.43
C SER A 130 1.98 -13.10 10.39
N HIS A 131 2.23 -12.91 9.09
CA HIS A 131 1.51 -13.62 8.02
C HIS A 131 2.44 -14.53 7.22
N ARG A 132 1.94 -15.72 6.86
CA ARG A 132 2.62 -16.68 6.01
C ARG A 132 1.69 -17.19 4.92
N CYS A 133 2.23 -17.39 3.72
CA CYS A 133 1.55 -18.08 2.63
C CYS A 133 2.21 -19.44 2.47
N VAL A 134 1.45 -20.51 2.69
CA VAL A 134 1.96 -21.89 2.69
C VAL A 134 1.18 -22.71 1.69
N THR A 135 1.89 -23.36 0.75
CA THR A 135 1.30 -24.32 -0.18
C THR A 135 1.58 -25.73 0.29
N LEU A 136 0.52 -26.48 0.48
CA LEU A 136 0.54 -27.88 0.92
C LEU A 136 0.19 -28.81 -0.24
N ARG A 137 0.91 -29.95 -0.34
CA ARG A 137 0.57 -31.03 -1.24
C ARG A 137 0.24 -32.28 -0.45
N PHE A 138 -0.96 -32.81 -0.66
CA PHE A 138 -1.48 -34.02 -0.04
C PHE A 138 -1.17 -35.27 -0.88
N ALA A 139 -0.99 -36.39 -0.21
CA ALA A 139 -0.82 -37.68 -0.87
C ALA A 139 -2.06 -38.08 -1.68
N GLU A 140 -3.24 -37.74 -1.16
CA GLU A 140 -4.55 -38.01 -1.80
C GLU A 140 -5.30 -36.71 -2.10
N SER A 141 -6.19 -36.77 -3.10
CA SER A 141 -7.07 -35.64 -3.43
C SER A 141 -8.11 -35.43 -2.35
N ARG A 142 -8.31 -34.16 -1.97
CA ARG A 142 -9.29 -33.74 -0.94
C ARG A 142 -10.32 -32.79 -1.53
N PRO A 143 -11.62 -32.96 -1.25
CA PRO A 143 -12.65 -32.04 -1.71
C PRO A 143 -12.67 -30.71 -0.91
N GLN A 144 -12.07 -30.71 0.28
CA GLN A 144 -12.00 -29.53 1.17
C GLN A 144 -10.65 -29.51 1.89
N PRO A 145 -10.13 -28.31 2.21
CA PRO A 145 -8.90 -28.17 2.96
C PRO A 145 -9.11 -28.62 4.42
N PRO A 146 -8.03 -28.98 5.14
CA PRO A 146 -8.11 -29.33 6.56
C PRO A 146 -8.42 -28.10 7.42
N ALA A 147 -9.03 -28.31 8.58
CA ALA A 147 -9.18 -27.26 9.56
C ALA A 147 -7.82 -26.96 10.21
N LEU A 148 -7.36 -25.74 10.12
CA LEU A 148 -6.14 -25.25 10.74
C LEU A 148 -6.40 -23.92 11.44
N ALA A 149 -6.03 -23.81 12.70
CA ALA A 149 -6.15 -22.57 13.45
C ALA A 149 -5.25 -21.47 12.84
N GLY A 150 -5.74 -20.23 12.84
CA GLY A 150 -5.01 -19.08 12.30
C GLY A 150 -5.05 -18.97 10.77
N VAL A 151 -5.70 -19.87 10.06
CA VAL A 151 -5.90 -19.70 8.62
C VAL A 151 -6.99 -18.68 8.37
N LEU A 152 -6.63 -17.63 7.65
CA LEU A 152 -7.56 -16.60 7.19
C LEU A 152 -8.28 -17.05 5.91
N ARG A 153 -7.55 -17.72 5.02
CA ARG A 153 -8.08 -18.15 3.73
C ARG A 153 -7.37 -19.38 3.21
N TRP A 154 -8.15 -20.28 2.61
CA TRP A 154 -7.67 -21.37 1.78
C TRP A 154 -8.01 -21.09 0.30
N ASP A 155 -7.08 -21.49 -0.59
CA ASP A 155 -7.26 -21.48 -2.03
C ASP A 155 -6.65 -22.75 -2.61
N GLY A 156 -7.29 -23.36 -3.61
CA GLY A 156 -6.80 -24.58 -4.24
C GLY A 156 -7.85 -25.64 -4.38
N GLU A 157 -7.44 -26.79 -4.90
CA GLU A 157 -8.31 -27.96 -5.10
C GLU A 157 -7.50 -29.26 -5.14
N GLY A 158 -8.17 -30.36 -4.92
CA GLY A 158 -7.60 -31.69 -5.09
C GLY A 158 -6.46 -31.97 -4.14
N ARG A 159 -5.25 -32.05 -4.66
CA ARG A 159 -4.04 -32.39 -3.88
C ARG A 159 -3.25 -31.17 -3.44
N GLU A 160 -3.53 -29.99 -3.97
CA GLU A 160 -2.73 -28.80 -3.70
C GLU A 160 -3.60 -27.66 -3.15
N TRP A 161 -3.24 -27.22 -1.96
CA TRP A 161 -3.95 -26.17 -1.23
C TRP A 161 -2.97 -25.13 -0.72
N THR A 162 -3.30 -23.86 -0.92
CA THR A 162 -2.53 -22.72 -0.42
C THR A 162 -3.31 -22.02 0.66
N ALA A 163 -2.67 -21.75 1.79
CA ALA A 163 -3.23 -21.06 2.93
C ALA A 163 -2.52 -19.73 3.15
N VAL A 164 -3.29 -18.67 3.46
CA VAL A 164 -2.77 -17.49 4.14
C VAL A 164 -3.09 -17.65 5.61
N VAL A 165 -2.04 -17.66 6.44
CA VAL A 165 -2.11 -17.93 7.88
C VAL A 165 -1.61 -16.71 8.64
N GLN A 166 -2.33 -16.31 9.68
CA GLN A 166 -1.91 -15.28 10.63
C GLN A 166 -1.51 -15.95 11.96
N ASP A 167 -0.35 -15.55 12.52
CA ASP A 167 0.18 -16.06 13.79
C ASP A 167 0.13 -17.58 13.89
N GLY A 168 0.42 -18.23 12.78
CA GLY A 168 0.33 -19.68 12.63
C GLY A 168 1.15 -20.42 13.69
N PRO A 169 0.72 -21.63 14.08
CA PRO A 169 1.38 -22.42 15.08
C PRO A 169 2.85 -22.64 14.70
N GLY A 170 3.76 -22.43 15.66
CA GLY A 170 5.20 -22.63 15.46
C GLY A 170 5.61 -24.04 15.01
N GLU A 171 4.64 -24.95 14.93
CA GLU A 171 4.79 -26.37 14.53
C GLU A 171 3.92 -26.74 13.33
N LEU A 172 3.79 -25.80 12.35
CA LEU A 172 3.03 -26.09 11.13
C LEU A 172 3.52 -27.42 10.47
N GLY A 173 4.82 -27.69 10.51
CA GLY A 173 5.42 -28.87 9.95
C GLY A 173 4.93 -30.17 10.58
N ALA A 174 4.76 -30.23 11.90
CA ALA A 174 4.27 -31.41 12.60
C ALA A 174 2.81 -31.69 12.22
N THR A 175 1.95 -30.68 12.27
CA THR A 175 0.54 -30.78 11.89
C THR A 175 0.35 -31.19 10.42
N VAL A 176 1.16 -30.64 9.51
CA VAL A 176 1.13 -30.98 8.08
C VAL A 176 1.52 -32.44 7.85
N ALA A 177 2.53 -32.94 8.59
CA ALA A 177 2.95 -34.35 8.49
C ALA A 177 1.85 -35.31 8.98
N GLU A 178 1.11 -34.97 10.04
CA GLU A 178 -0.04 -35.76 10.51
C GLU A 178 -1.14 -35.88 9.47
N TRP A 179 -1.29 -34.91 8.57
CA TRP A 179 -2.26 -34.94 7.49
C TRP A 179 -1.80 -35.75 6.27
N GLY A 180 -0.59 -36.33 6.30
CA GLY A 180 0.02 -36.98 5.15
C GLY A 180 0.29 -36.00 4.00
N ALA A 181 0.62 -34.77 4.35
CA ALA A 181 0.95 -33.71 3.41
C ALA A 181 2.42 -33.28 3.53
N CYS A 182 2.91 -32.55 2.56
CA CYS A 182 4.19 -31.88 2.58
C CYS A 182 4.05 -30.40 2.23
N ILE A 183 4.89 -29.56 2.83
CA ILE A 183 5.00 -28.16 2.46
C ILE A 183 5.78 -28.08 1.15
N VAL A 184 5.17 -27.51 0.11
CA VAL A 184 5.78 -27.29 -1.20
C VAL A 184 6.49 -25.94 -1.21
N THR A 185 5.81 -24.90 -0.71
CA THR A 185 6.38 -23.55 -0.58
C THR A 185 5.89 -22.90 0.72
N GLU A 186 6.78 -22.10 1.31
CA GLU A 186 6.46 -21.18 2.41
C GLU A 186 7.10 -19.86 2.09
N ARG A 187 6.31 -18.77 2.13
CA ARG A 187 6.76 -17.40 1.85
C ARG A 187 5.96 -16.37 2.60
N VAL A 188 6.50 -15.16 2.66
CA VAL A 188 5.75 -13.99 3.14
C VAL A 188 4.73 -13.60 2.05
N PRO A 189 3.44 -13.46 2.39
CA PRO A 189 2.42 -13.01 1.43
C PRO A 189 2.58 -11.53 1.09
N SER A 190 2.05 -11.11 -0.07
CA SER A 190 1.88 -9.71 -0.42
C SER A 190 0.77 -9.06 0.40
N LEU A 191 0.74 -7.70 0.48
CA LEU A 191 -0.39 -7.02 1.11
C LEU A 191 -1.73 -7.33 0.41
N ASP A 192 -1.72 -7.53 -0.90
CA ASP A 192 -2.92 -7.95 -1.64
C ASP A 192 -3.45 -9.29 -1.15
N GLU A 193 -2.58 -10.27 -0.98
CA GLU A 193 -2.95 -11.59 -0.48
C GLU A 193 -3.48 -11.53 0.96
N ILE A 194 -2.84 -10.71 1.81
CA ILE A 194 -3.28 -10.48 3.19
C ILE A 194 -4.65 -9.80 3.20
N PHE A 195 -4.83 -8.73 2.42
CA PHE A 195 -6.11 -8.01 2.33
C PHE A 195 -7.25 -8.93 1.88
N VAL A 196 -7.03 -9.67 0.78
CA VAL A 196 -8.04 -10.62 0.24
C VAL A 196 -8.36 -11.71 1.26
N ALA A 197 -7.37 -12.18 2.03
CA ALA A 197 -7.59 -13.17 3.08
C ALA A 197 -8.45 -12.62 4.23
N HIS A 198 -8.23 -11.39 4.66
CA HIS A 198 -9.02 -10.75 5.70
C HIS A 198 -10.45 -10.41 5.25
N VAL A 199 -10.63 -9.91 4.02
CA VAL A 199 -11.96 -9.57 3.49
C VAL A 199 -12.81 -10.83 3.28
N GLY A 200 -12.20 -11.95 2.91
CA GLY A 200 -12.88 -13.24 2.70
C GLY A 200 -13.27 -13.97 3.99
N THR A 201 -12.79 -13.54 5.14
CA THR A 201 -13.11 -14.13 6.45
C THR A 201 -14.31 -13.38 7.02
N PRO A 202 -15.45 -14.06 7.32
CA PRO A 202 -16.54 -13.39 8.02
C PRO A 202 -16.01 -12.86 9.36
N ALA A 203 -16.27 -11.58 9.64
CA ALA A 203 -15.86 -10.95 10.90
C ALA A 203 -16.29 -11.84 12.06
N THR A 204 -15.33 -12.42 12.78
CA THR A 204 -15.60 -13.05 14.06
C THR A 204 -16.04 -11.91 14.95
N SER A 205 -17.36 -11.86 15.25
CA SER A 205 -17.91 -11.01 16.28
C SER A 205 -17.09 -11.22 17.54
N GLY A 206 -16.30 -10.19 17.93
CA GLY A 206 -15.61 -10.16 19.19
C GLY A 206 -16.63 -10.34 20.31
N PRO A 207 -16.22 -10.85 21.49
CA PRO A 207 -17.14 -10.98 22.60
C PRO A 207 -17.62 -9.59 23.00
N ASP A 208 -18.95 -9.43 23.02
CA ASP A 208 -19.62 -8.31 23.68
C ASP A 208 -19.14 -8.26 25.13
N GLU A 209 -18.47 -7.17 25.52
CA GLU A 209 -18.41 -6.65 26.87
C GLU A 209 -18.80 -5.18 26.90
#